data_fff56c7f9961a0b6a1a3ec758be58111
#
_entry.id   fff56c7f9961a0b6a1a3ec758be58111
#
_cell.length_a   1.000
_cell.length_b   1.000
_cell.length_c   1.000
_cell.angle_alpha   90.00
_cell.angle_beta   90.00
_cell.angle_gamma   90.00
#
_symmetry.space_group_name_H-M   'P 1'
#
loop_
_entity.id
_entity.type
_entity.pdbx_description
1 polymer ?
#
loop_
_entity_poly.entity_id
_entity_poly.type
_entity_poly.pdbx_seq_one_letter_code
_entity_poly.pdbx_strand_id
1 'polypeptide(L)'
;ALAATLPQYSDFVARSCYMLQGGRRVSKIALLYPITSLQGHHKFDIAVYRPWGEYVPAEADFQAVGSLLTNRLHRDFTFIHPESLVDGRITGNDGNLVLHNRVNHQEYDLLIIPGGKVLSAETLKKIKAYYDGGGKILATTALPTKSAEFGRDAEINNLIAEIFGPKKQQDNGQLRTNARGGMALFVPDPDAGTLANALDRLGI
;
A
#
# COMPACT_ATOMS: atom_id res chain seq x y z
N ALA A 1 10.08 38.90 17.02
CA ALA A 1 8.85 38.24 17.50
C ALA A 1 9.05 36.71 17.65
N LEU A 2 9.63 36.03 16.64
CA LEU A 2 9.78 34.56 16.67
C LEU A 2 10.68 34.06 17.83
N ALA A 3 11.77 34.76 18.11
CA ALA A 3 12.73 34.36 19.16
C ALA A 3 12.11 34.34 20.57
N ALA A 4 11.10 35.14 20.84
CA ALA A 4 10.44 35.18 22.15
C ALA A 4 9.49 33.96 22.38
N THR A 5 8.95 33.39 21.31
CA THR A 5 8.01 32.24 21.37
C THR A 5 8.72 30.90 21.18
N LEU A 6 9.96 30.90 20.69
CA LEU A 6 10.74 29.69 20.42
C LEU A 6 10.93 28.78 21.64
N PRO A 7 11.21 29.31 22.87
CA PRO A 7 11.34 28.43 24.05
C PRO A 7 10.05 27.67 24.37
N GLN A 8 8.88 28.33 24.29
CA GLN A 8 7.59 27.66 24.54
C GLN A 8 7.30 26.58 23.51
N TYR A 9 7.59 26.85 22.23
CA TYR A 9 7.46 25.86 21.17
C TYR A 9 8.41 24.66 21.38
N SER A 10 9.68 24.94 21.70
CA SER A 10 10.67 23.89 21.96
C SER A 10 10.30 23.03 23.16
N ASP A 11 9.76 23.62 24.23
CA ASP A 11 9.29 22.89 25.41
C ASP A 11 8.06 22.01 25.07
N PHE A 12 7.11 22.51 24.29
CA PHE A 12 5.99 21.73 23.79
C PHE A 12 6.45 20.52 22.95
N VAL A 13 7.36 20.76 22.01
CA VAL A 13 7.92 19.70 21.17
C VAL A 13 8.66 18.66 22.02
N ALA A 14 9.49 19.10 22.96
CA ALA A 14 10.25 18.20 23.85
C ALA A 14 9.32 17.30 24.69
N ARG A 15 8.26 17.85 25.26
CA ARG A 15 7.26 17.07 26.02
C ARG A 15 6.51 16.10 25.11
N SER A 16 6.12 16.53 23.92
CA SER A 16 5.45 15.65 22.94
C SER A 16 6.36 14.50 22.52
N CYS A 17 7.62 14.77 22.23
CA CYS A 17 8.61 13.74 21.92
C CYS A 17 8.82 12.77 23.10
N TYR A 18 8.89 13.28 24.33
CA TYR A 18 9.04 12.43 25.51
C TYR A 18 7.85 11.49 25.71
N MET A 19 6.63 11.98 25.52
CA MET A 19 5.41 11.17 25.62
C MET A 19 5.33 10.07 24.55
N LEU A 20 5.94 10.31 23.38
CA LEU A 20 5.96 9.34 22.28
C LEU A 20 7.15 8.38 22.32
N GLN A 21 8.07 8.53 23.30
CA GLN A 21 9.18 7.61 23.49
C GLN A 21 8.71 6.29 24.10
N GLY A 22 9.28 5.19 23.62
CA GLY A 22 9.01 3.85 24.16
C GLY A 22 7.67 3.24 23.73
N GLY A 23 6.83 3.97 22.99
CA GLY A 23 5.63 3.45 22.37
C GLY A 23 5.89 2.81 21.00
N ARG A 24 4.89 2.10 20.47
CA ARG A 24 4.88 1.67 19.07
C ARG A 24 3.71 2.34 18.34
N ARG A 25 3.92 2.65 17.06
CA ARG A 25 2.84 3.10 16.20
C ARG A 25 1.81 1.98 16.03
N VAL A 26 0.53 2.31 16.21
CA VAL A 26 -0.56 1.39 15.94
C VAL A 26 -1.16 1.76 14.58
N SER A 27 -0.73 1.06 13.54
CA SER A 27 -1.26 1.20 12.19
C SER A 27 -1.58 -0.18 11.66
N LYS A 28 -2.83 -0.41 11.29
CA LYS A 28 -3.33 -1.71 10.84
C LYS A 28 -3.30 -1.86 9.32
N ILE A 29 -2.97 -0.81 8.60
CA ILE A 29 -2.96 -0.77 7.14
C ILE A 29 -1.53 -0.62 6.63
N ALA A 30 -1.08 -1.58 5.82
CA ALA A 30 0.11 -1.47 5.00
C ALA A 30 -0.27 -0.93 3.62
N LEU A 31 0.33 0.17 3.19
CA LEU A 31 0.18 0.72 1.84
C LEU A 31 1.46 0.45 1.07
N LEU A 32 1.37 -0.35 0.00
CA LEU A 32 2.53 -0.68 -0.81
C LEU A 32 3.05 0.56 -1.54
N TYR A 33 4.34 0.86 -1.41
CA TYR A 33 4.95 1.96 -2.15
C TYR A 33 5.18 1.56 -3.62
N PRO A 34 4.58 2.24 -4.61
CA PRO A 34 4.58 1.77 -6.01
C PRO A 34 5.87 2.13 -6.74
N ILE A 35 7.03 1.95 -6.11
CA ILE A 35 8.34 2.37 -6.63
C ILE A 35 8.63 1.83 -8.02
N THR A 36 8.28 0.58 -8.29
CA THR A 36 8.51 -0.09 -9.56
C THR A 36 7.71 0.57 -10.69
N SER A 37 6.46 0.93 -10.41
CA SER A 37 5.59 1.62 -11.36
C SER A 37 6.08 3.03 -11.64
N LEU A 38 6.55 3.74 -10.61
CA LEU A 38 7.12 5.08 -10.73
C LEU A 38 8.40 5.05 -11.57
N GLN A 39 9.29 4.12 -11.31
CA GLN A 39 10.53 3.93 -12.09
C GLN A 39 10.26 3.54 -13.55
N GLY A 40 9.28 2.66 -13.78
CA GLY A 40 8.89 2.23 -15.13
C GLY A 40 8.28 3.34 -16.00
N HIS A 41 7.79 4.42 -15.39
CA HIS A 41 7.25 5.60 -16.08
C HIS A 41 8.22 6.78 -16.13
N HIS A 42 9.38 6.66 -15.50
CA HIS A 42 10.36 7.75 -15.50
C HIS A 42 10.87 8.04 -16.90
N LYS A 43 10.69 9.29 -17.36
CA LYS A 43 11.24 9.77 -18.62
C LYS A 43 12.42 10.69 -18.32
N PHE A 44 13.56 10.39 -18.94
CA PHE A 44 14.71 11.28 -18.93
C PHE A 44 14.46 12.42 -19.93
N ASP A 45 13.68 13.41 -19.54
CA ASP A 45 13.46 14.61 -20.33
C ASP A 45 13.89 15.83 -19.53
N ILE A 46 14.96 16.50 -19.97
CA ILE A 46 15.50 17.72 -19.33
C ILE A 46 14.47 18.86 -19.37
N ALA A 47 13.59 18.87 -20.38
CA ALA A 47 12.54 19.88 -20.51
C ALA A 47 11.44 19.73 -19.44
N VAL A 48 11.38 18.60 -18.75
CA VAL A 48 10.39 18.27 -17.76
C VAL A 48 10.95 18.37 -16.33
N TYR A 49 12.09 19.02 -16.15
CA TYR A 49 12.62 19.27 -14.80
C TYR A 49 11.71 20.25 -14.06
N ARG A 50 10.66 19.70 -13.46
CA ARG A 50 9.80 20.41 -12.52
C ARG A 50 10.05 19.85 -11.13
N PRO A 51 10.53 20.67 -10.18
CA PRO A 51 10.90 20.21 -8.82
C PRO A 51 9.74 19.68 -7.99
N TRP A 52 8.52 19.63 -8.53
CA TRP A 52 7.28 19.31 -7.81
C TRP A 52 6.64 17.99 -8.23
N GLY A 53 7.38 17.05 -8.81
CA GLY A 53 6.95 15.66 -8.89
C GLY A 53 5.90 15.31 -9.95
N GLU A 54 5.90 15.98 -11.11
CA GLU A 54 5.01 15.63 -12.24
C GLU A 54 5.37 14.32 -12.97
N TYR A 55 6.15 13.45 -12.33
CA TYR A 55 6.53 12.14 -12.88
C TYR A 55 5.72 10.98 -12.32
N VAL A 56 4.67 11.29 -11.58
CA VAL A 56 3.76 10.27 -11.08
C VAL A 56 2.74 10.00 -12.17
N PRO A 57 2.64 8.79 -12.73
CA PRO A 57 1.61 8.47 -13.69
C PRO A 57 0.23 8.63 -13.07
N ALA A 58 -0.76 9.03 -13.87
CA ALA A 58 -2.11 9.33 -13.37
C ALA A 58 -2.77 8.17 -12.61
N GLU A 59 -2.42 6.93 -12.99
CA GLU A 59 -2.88 5.72 -12.32
C GLU A 59 -2.19 5.43 -10.98
N ALA A 60 -1.06 6.06 -10.65
CA ALA A 60 -0.36 5.84 -9.39
C ALA A 60 -0.95 6.72 -8.28
N ASP A 61 -2.01 6.23 -7.68
CA ASP A 61 -2.89 6.95 -6.75
C ASP A 61 -2.44 6.89 -5.27
N PHE A 62 -1.25 6.37 -4.97
CA PHE A 62 -0.78 6.11 -3.60
C PHE A 62 -0.86 7.33 -2.67
N GLN A 63 -0.62 8.55 -3.20
CA GLN A 63 -0.75 9.79 -2.43
C GLN A 63 -2.22 10.14 -2.18
N ALA A 64 -3.07 9.97 -3.20
CA ALA A 64 -4.51 10.21 -3.09
C ALA A 64 -5.15 9.23 -2.10
N VAL A 65 -4.85 7.94 -2.20
CA VAL A 65 -5.31 6.92 -1.26
C VAL A 65 -4.82 7.21 0.16
N GLY A 66 -3.54 7.54 0.34
CA GLY A 66 -3.00 7.95 1.64
C GLY A 66 -3.71 9.18 2.22
N SER A 67 -4.01 10.17 1.39
CA SER A 67 -4.78 11.35 1.80
C SER A 67 -6.23 11.01 2.17
N LEU A 68 -6.90 10.15 1.41
CA LEU A 68 -8.24 9.66 1.73
C LEU A 68 -8.25 8.93 3.07
N LEU A 69 -7.33 8.01 3.30
CA LEU A 69 -7.20 7.26 4.56
C LEU A 69 -7.03 8.22 5.75
N THR A 70 -6.05 9.12 5.67
CA THR A 70 -5.70 9.99 6.80
C THR A 70 -6.72 11.11 7.02
N ASN A 71 -7.04 11.87 5.96
CA ASN A 71 -7.78 13.13 6.11
C ASN A 71 -9.30 12.96 6.06
N ARG A 72 -9.79 11.88 5.47
CA ARG A 72 -11.23 11.65 5.31
C ARG A 72 -11.75 10.50 6.17
N LEU A 73 -10.99 9.40 6.25
CA LEU A 73 -11.42 8.20 6.96
C LEU A 73 -10.78 8.08 8.36
N HIS A 74 -9.82 8.95 8.69
CA HIS A 74 -9.10 8.94 9.97
C HIS A 74 -8.48 7.57 10.29
N ARG A 75 -7.98 6.90 9.25
CA ARG A 75 -7.26 5.63 9.33
C ARG A 75 -5.77 5.87 9.11
N ASP A 76 -4.97 5.42 10.06
CA ASP A 76 -3.52 5.47 9.92
C ASP A 76 -3.01 4.31 9.05
N PHE A 77 -1.92 4.55 8.31
CA PHE A 77 -1.29 3.54 7.48
C PHE A 77 0.24 3.69 7.52
N THR A 78 0.93 2.64 7.11
CA THR A 78 2.39 2.65 6.93
C THR A 78 2.73 2.31 5.49
N PHE A 79 3.56 3.13 4.84
CA PHE A 79 4.16 2.72 3.59
C PHE A 79 5.12 1.56 3.81
N ILE A 80 4.96 0.50 3.00
CA ILE A 80 5.91 -0.62 2.96
C ILE A 80 6.60 -0.67 1.60
N HIS A 81 7.91 -0.90 1.62
CA HIS A 81 8.67 -1.08 0.38
C HIS A 81 8.48 -2.51 -0.15
N PRO A 82 8.28 -2.71 -1.48
CA PRO A 82 8.09 -4.04 -2.06
C PRO A 82 9.19 -5.04 -1.70
N GLU A 83 10.45 -4.60 -1.65
CA GLU A 83 11.57 -5.46 -1.27
C GLU A 83 11.44 -6.04 0.13
N SER A 84 10.77 -5.34 1.06
CA SER A 84 10.57 -5.84 2.42
C SER A 84 9.72 -7.10 2.49
N LEU A 85 8.87 -7.34 1.47
CA LEU A 85 8.13 -8.59 1.30
C LEU A 85 9.03 -9.69 0.71
N VAL A 86 9.92 -9.33 -0.21
CA VAL A 86 10.79 -10.29 -0.92
C VAL A 86 11.89 -10.80 -0.01
N ASP A 87 12.54 -9.91 0.74
CA ASP A 87 13.66 -10.25 1.62
C ASP A 87 13.24 -10.83 2.99
N GLY A 88 11.93 -10.92 3.26
CA GLY A 88 11.38 -11.52 4.46
C GLY A 88 11.37 -10.62 5.69
N ARG A 89 11.68 -9.33 5.57
CA ARG A 89 11.48 -8.36 6.67
C ARG A 89 10.00 -8.21 7.03
N ILE A 90 9.12 -8.40 6.05
CA ILE A 90 7.68 -8.46 6.25
C ILE A 90 7.19 -9.80 5.70
N THR A 91 6.50 -10.58 6.52
CA THR A 91 5.94 -11.88 6.13
C THR A 91 4.47 -12.01 6.50
N GLY A 92 3.74 -12.84 5.75
CA GLY A 92 2.38 -13.23 6.13
C GLY A 92 2.39 -14.24 7.28
N ASN A 93 1.56 -13.99 8.29
CA ASN A 93 1.33 -14.92 9.41
C ASN A 93 -0.14 -14.81 9.86
N ASP A 94 -0.86 -15.93 9.83
CA ASP A 94 -2.26 -16.05 10.29
C ASP A 94 -3.19 -14.91 9.80
N GLY A 95 -3.08 -14.58 8.50
CA GLY A 95 -3.89 -13.53 7.88
C GLY A 95 -3.39 -12.10 8.06
N ASN A 96 -2.32 -11.88 8.82
CA ASN A 96 -1.70 -10.59 9.03
C ASN A 96 -0.34 -10.50 8.29
N LEU A 97 0.10 -9.27 7.98
CA LEU A 97 1.49 -9.00 7.64
C LEU A 97 2.25 -8.59 8.89
N VAL A 98 3.36 -9.26 9.16
CA VAL A 98 4.18 -9.04 10.36
C VAL A 98 5.53 -8.47 9.96
N LEU A 99 5.89 -7.31 10.51
CA LEU A 99 7.21 -6.71 10.38
C LEU A 99 8.15 -7.31 11.42
N HIS A 100 9.18 -8.01 10.94
CA HIS A 100 10.23 -8.57 11.80
C HIS A 100 11.30 -7.51 12.08
N ASN A 101 11.17 -6.86 13.23
CA ASN A 101 12.11 -5.84 13.69
C ASN A 101 12.42 -6.08 15.19
N ARG A 102 13.68 -5.84 15.58
CA ARG A 102 14.09 -5.99 16.99
C ARG A 102 13.47 -4.96 17.92
N VAL A 103 13.12 -3.79 17.41
CA VAL A 103 12.64 -2.64 18.19
C VAL A 103 11.13 -2.44 18.02
N ASN A 104 10.66 -2.52 16.79
CA ASN A 104 9.26 -2.24 16.43
C ASN A 104 8.62 -3.49 15.86
N HIS A 105 7.90 -4.22 16.70
CA HIS A 105 7.01 -5.27 16.22
C HIS A 105 5.73 -4.61 15.72
N GLN A 106 5.39 -4.79 14.45
CA GLN A 106 4.19 -4.22 13.86
C GLN A 106 3.46 -5.26 13.01
N GLU A 107 2.15 -5.28 13.15
CA GLU A 107 1.25 -6.16 12.40
C GLU A 107 0.26 -5.32 11.61
N TYR A 108 0.01 -5.73 10.36
CA TYR A 108 -0.96 -5.11 9.48
C TYR A 108 -2.05 -6.12 9.14
N ASP A 109 -3.28 -5.69 9.28
CA ASP A 109 -4.48 -6.51 9.00
C ASP A 109 -4.89 -6.42 7.52
N LEU A 110 -4.41 -5.39 6.82
CA LEU A 110 -4.71 -5.11 5.41
C LEU A 110 -3.47 -4.68 4.64
N LEU A 111 -3.29 -5.22 3.44
CA LEU A 111 -2.38 -4.71 2.43
C LEU A 111 -3.17 -3.95 1.36
N ILE A 112 -2.85 -2.68 1.15
CA ILE A 112 -3.34 -1.90 0.01
C ILE A 112 -2.28 -1.87 -1.08
N ILE A 113 -2.65 -2.26 -2.29
CA ILE A 113 -1.86 -2.13 -3.52
C ILE A 113 -2.41 -0.91 -4.26
N PRO A 114 -1.74 0.25 -4.21
CA PRO A 114 -2.20 1.42 -4.94
C PRO A 114 -2.07 1.20 -6.45
N GLY A 115 -2.77 2.00 -7.22
CA GLY A 115 -2.74 1.93 -8.67
C GLY A 115 -1.33 1.97 -9.24
N GLY A 116 -1.08 1.11 -10.21
CA GLY A 116 0.21 1.02 -10.89
C GLY A 116 0.27 -0.15 -11.87
N LYS A 117 0.84 0.09 -13.04
CA LYS A 117 0.91 -0.91 -14.11
C LYS A 117 2.05 -1.91 -13.97
N VAL A 118 3.12 -1.52 -13.27
CA VAL A 118 4.35 -2.31 -13.18
C VAL A 118 4.58 -2.78 -11.75
N LEU A 119 4.78 -4.07 -11.56
CA LEU A 119 5.16 -4.66 -10.29
C LEU A 119 6.15 -5.81 -10.52
N SER A 120 7.09 -6.02 -9.60
CA SER A 120 7.98 -7.18 -9.63
C SER A 120 7.17 -8.47 -9.43
N ALA A 121 7.46 -9.49 -10.25
CA ALA A 121 6.82 -10.80 -10.14
C ALA A 121 7.11 -11.45 -8.78
N GLU A 122 8.32 -11.28 -8.25
CA GLU A 122 8.66 -11.80 -6.93
C GLU A 122 7.86 -11.13 -5.80
N THR A 123 7.65 -9.80 -5.88
CA THR A 123 6.77 -9.11 -4.94
C THR A 123 5.34 -9.63 -5.03
N LEU A 124 4.80 -9.78 -6.25
CA LEU A 124 3.43 -10.26 -6.44
C LEU A 124 3.25 -11.72 -5.97
N LYS A 125 4.26 -12.58 -6.11
CA LYS A 125 4.25 -13.93 -5.51
C LYS A 125 4.11 -13.88 -3.98
N LYS A 126 4.83 -12.98 -3.33
CA LYS A 126 4.72 -12.81 -1.87
C LYS A 126 3.35 -12.30 -1.44
N ILE A 127 2.79 -11.36 -2.22
CA ILE A 127 1.43 -10.87 -2.02
C ILE A 127 0.41 -12.00 -2.21
N LYS A 128 0.57 -12.83 -3.24
CA LYS A 128 -0.27 -14.01 -3.46
C LYS A 128 -0.17 -14.99 -2.30
N ALA A 129 1.04 -15.28 -1.83
CA ALA A 129 1.24 -16.18 -0.67
C ALA A 129 0.56 -15.63 0.60
N TYR A 130 0.60 -14.31 0.81
CA TYR A 130 -0.13 -13.64 1.89
C TYR A 130 -1.66 -13.84 1.74
N TYR A 131 -2.22 -13.60 0.54
CA TYR A 131 -3.62 -13.85 0.25
C TYR A 131 -4.01 -15.32 0.50
N ASP A 132 -3.21 -16.26 -0.01
CA ASP A 132 -3.45 -17.70 0.16
C ASP A 132 -3.38 -18.14 1.62
N GLY A 133 -2.62 -17.43 2.44
CA GLY A 133 -2.51 -17.63 3.89
C GLY A 133 -3.63 -16.99 4.72
N GLY A 134 -4.66 -16.42 4.09
CA GLY A 134 -5.77 -15.76 4.80
C GLY A 134 -5.70 -14.24 4.84
N GLY A 135 -4.70 -13.63 4.18
CA GLY A 135 -4.48 -12.20 4.16
C GLY A 135 -5.53 -11.39 3.39
N LYS A 136 -5.71 -10.15 3.77
CA LYS A 136 -6.65 -9.21 3.16
C LYS A 136 -5.93 -8.24 2.25
N ILE A 137 -6.40 -8.11 1.01
CA ILE A 137 -5.82 -7.23 -0.01
C ILE A 137 -6.89 -6.31 -0.58
N LEU A 138 -6.55 -5.03 -0.67
CA LEU A 138 -7.29 -4.03 -1.41
C LEU A 138 -6.41 -3.48 -2.52
N ALA A 139 -6.88 -3.46 -3.76
CA ALA A 139 -6.19 -2.76 -4.83
C ALA A 139 -7.03 -1.58 -5.33
N THR A 140 -6.37 -0.50 -5.79
CA THR A 140 -7.05 0.70 -6.24
C THR A 140 -6.63 1.09 -7.66
N THR A 141 -7.48 1.83 -8.35
CA THR A 141 -7.31 2.51 -9.65
C THR A 141 -6.84 1.59 -10.79
N ALA A 142 -5.72 0.92 -10.69
CA ALA A 142 -5.20 0.06 -11.76
C ALA A 142 -4.43 -1.13 -11.18
N LEU A 143 -4.76 -2.33 -11.65
CA LEU A 143 -4.02 -3.54 -11.32
C LEU A 143 -2.75 -3.66 -12.19
N PRO A 144 -1.65 -4.23 -11.64
CA PRO A 144 -0.45 -4.50 -12.41
C PRO A 144 -0.72 -5.42 -13.61
N THR A 145 -0.15 -5.06 -14.76
CA THR A 145 -0.24 -5.84 -16.01
C THR A 145 1.13 -6.13 -16.61
N LYS A 146 2.17 -5.49 -16.08
CA LYS A 146 3.55 -5.59 -16.53
C LYS A 146 4.46 -6.01 -15.39
N SER A 147 5.45 -6.83 -15.73
CA SER A 147 6.53 -7.17 -14.81
C SER A 147 7.66 -6.15 -14.87
N ALA A 148 8.31 -5.92 -13.72
CA ALA A 148 9.60 -5.23 -13.70
C ALA A 148 10.72 -6.06 -14.36
N GLU A 149 10.56 -7.38 -14.37
CA GLU A 149 11.49 -8.33 -14.99
C GLU A 149 11.07 -8.59 -16.43
N PHE A 150 12.06 -8.58 -17.33
CA PHE A 150 11.83 -8.81 -18.75
C PHE A 150 11.15 -10.19 -19.00
N GLY A 151 10.12 -10.19 -19.83
CA GLY A 151 9.45 -11.41 -20.31
C GLY A 151 8.49 -12.07 -19.31
N ARG A 152 8.23 -11.48 -18.13
CA ARG A 152 7.36 -12.08 -17.09
C ARG A 152 5.96 -11.45 -17.00
N ASP A 153 5.52 -10.70 -18.00
CA ASP A 153 4.18 -10.07 -17.99
C ASP A 153 3.04 -11.09 -17.85
N ALA A 154 3.16 -12.24 -18.51
CA ALA A 154 2.16 -13.30 -18.43
C ALA A 154 2.02 -13.84 -16.99
N GLU A 155 3.11 -13.94 -16.25
CA GLU A 155 3.10 -14.35 -14.84
C GLU A 155 2.37 -13.34 -13.96
N ILE A 156 2.61 -12.04 -14.16
CA ILE A 156 1.87 -10.97 -13.47
C ILE A 156 0.37 -11.12 -13.72
N ASN A 157 -0.05 -11.23 -14.98
CA ASN A 157 -1.46 -11.33 -15.33
C ASN A 157 -2.13 -12.59 -14.72
N ASN A 158 -1.44 -13.72 -14.69
CA ASN A 158 -1.93 -14.94 -14.07
C ASN A 158 -2.10 -14.77 -12.55
N LEU A 159 -1.09 -14.25 -11.84
CA LEU A 159 -1.16 -14.02 -10.40
C LEU A 159 -2.26 -13.01 -10.03
N ILE A 160 -2.43 -11.95 -10.80
CA ILE A 160 -3.54 -10.98 -10.61
C ILE A 160 -4.90 -11.66 -10.80
N ALA A 161 -5.05 -12.50 -11.83
CA ALA A 161 -6.29 -13.23 -12.05
C ALA A 161 -6.57 -14.25 -10.93
N GLU A 162 -5.55 -14.86 -10.35
CA GLU A 162 -5.70 -15.76 -9.19
C GLU A 162 -6.15 -15.00 -7.93
N ILE A 163 -5.65 -13.79 -7.68
CA ILE A 163 -6.01 -12.97 -6.51
C ILE A 163 -7.37 -12.29 -6.72
N PHE A 164 -7.54 -11.53 -7.80
CA PHE A 164 -8.70 -10.65 -8.03
C PHE A 164 -9.75 -11.23 -8.97
N GLY A 165 -9.50 -12.41 -9.57
CA GLY A 165 -10.37 -13.03 -10.56
C GLY A 165 -10.15 -12.51 -11.99
N PRO A 166 -10.94 -13.03 -12.94
CA PRO A 166 -10.89 -12.58 -14.32
C PRO A 166 -11.35 -11.12 -14.43
N LYS A 167 -10.92 -10.42 -15.47
CA LYS A 167 -11.14 -8.98 -15.67
C LYS A 167 -12.58 -8.53 -15.43
N LYS A 168 -13.58 -9.30 -15.91
CA LYS A 168 -15.00 -9.00 -15.68
C LYS A 168 -15.39 -8.92 -14.20
N GLN A 169 -14.77 -9.71 -13.34
CA GLN A 169 -15.01 -9.67 -11.89
C GLN A 169 -14.28 -8.51 -11.23
N GLN A 170 -13.09 -8.18 -11.72
CA GLN A 170 -12.33 -7.01 -11.28
C GLN A 170 -13.11 -5.73 -11.52
N ASP A 171 -13.61 -5.53 -12.74
CA ASP A 171 -14.36 -4.34 -13.15
C ASP A 171 -15.64 -4.13 -12.33
N ASN A 172 -16.24 -5.19 -11.79
CA ASN A 172 -17.46 -5.13 -10.97
C ASN A 172 -17.19 -4.94 -9.47
N GLY A 173 -15.95 -4.76 -9.03
CA GLY A 173 -15.60 -4.62 -7.61
C GLY A 173 -16.08 -5.80 -6.75
N GLN A 174 -15.96 -7.01 -7.28
CA GLN A 174 -16.40 -8.21 -6.57
C GLN A 174 -15.40 -8.60 -5.50
N LEU A 175 -15.88 -8.74 -4.25
CA LEU A 175 -15.06 -9.30 -3.18
C LEU A 175 -14.81 -10.79 -3.45
N ARG A 176 -13.56 -11.18 -3.45
CA ARG A 176 -13.14 -12.59 -3.51
C ARG A 176 -12.67 -13.08 -2.17
N THR A 177 -13.02 -14.32 -1.87
CA THR A 177 -12.56 -15.01 -0.67
C THR A 177 -11.96 -16.35 -1.06
N ASN A 178 -10.98 -16.80 -0.29
CA ASN A 178 -10.41 -18.14 -0.43
C ASN A 178 -10.77 -19.04 0.77
N ALA A 179 -10.42 -20.33 0.68
CA ALA A 179 -10.76 -21.32 1.70
C ALA A 179 -10.11 -21.06 3.08
N ARG A 180 -9.06 -20.23 3.14
CA ARG A 180 -8.37 -19.85 4.39
C ARG A 180 -8.81 -18.49 4.95
N GLY A 181 -9.89 -17.91 4.40
CA GLY A 181 -10.40 -16.61 4.83
C GLY A 181 -9.69 -15.41 4.20
N GLY A 182 -8.76 -15.62 3.28
CA GLY A 182 -8.12 -14.52 2.53
C GLY A 182 -9.16 -13.78 1.69
N MET A 183 -9.05 -12.45 1.66
CA MET A 183 -9.98 -11.56 0.99
C MET A 183 -9.25 -10.66 0.00
N ALA A 184 -9.81 -10.46 -1.20
CA ALA A 184 -9.27 -9.54 -2.18
C ALA A 184 -10.39 -8.71 -2.82
N LEU A 185 -10.17 -7.40 -2.91
CA LEU A 185 -11.11 -6.44 -3.48
C LEU A 185 -10.37 -5.44 -4.35
N PHE A 186 -10.94 -5.11 -5.51
CA PHE A 186 -10.43 -4.06 -6.39
C PHE A 186 -11.43 -2.91 -6.48
N VAL A 187 -10.95 -1.68 -6.31
CA VAL A 187 -11.73 -0.43 -6.39
C VAL A 187 -11.09 0.45 -7.47
N PRO A 188 -11.66 0.49 -8.70
CA PRO A 188 -11.05 1.22 -9.82
C PRO A 188 -11.08 2.74 -9.64
N ASP A 189 -12.10 3.28 -8.98
CA ASP A 189 -12.28 4.71 -8.75
C ASP A 189 -12.41 4.99 -7.24
N PRO A 190 -11.29 5.07 -6.50
CA PRO A 190 -11.33 5.29 -5.06
C PRO A 190 -11.69 6.73 -4.71
N ASP A 191 -12.78 6.88 -4.00
CA ASP A 191 -13.15 8.08 -3.25
C ASP A 191 -13.37 7.74 -1.77
N ALA A 192 -13.74 8.71 -0.95
CA ALA A 192 -13.93 8.47 0.48
C ALA A 192 -15.05 7.44 0.76
N GLY A 193 -16.13 7.44 -0.01
CA GLY A 193 -17.26 6.53 0.17
C GLY A 193 -16.94 5.11 -0.29
N THR A 194 -16.39 4.96 -1.49
CA THR A 194 -16.02 3.66 -2.06
C THR A 194 -14.90 3.01 -1.26
N LEU A 195 -13.93 3.80 -0.78
CA LEU A 195 -12.84 3.29 0.05
C LEU A 195 -13.34 2.87 1.44
N ALA A 196 -14.23 3.66 2.08
CA ALA A 196 -14.84 3.29 3.35
C ALA A 196 -15.62 1.98 3.23
N ASN A 197 -16.48 1.87 2.21
CA ASN A 197 -17.23 0.63 1.94
C ASN A 197 -16.30 -0.57 1.71
N ALA A 198 -15.19 -0.36 0.98
CA ALA A 198 -14.21 -1.42 0.75
C ALA A 198 -13.54 -1.90 2.05
N LEU A 199 -13.17 -0.96 2.94
CA LEU A 199 -12.60 -1.29 4.26
C LEU A 199 -13.61 -2.06 5.12
N ASP A 200 -14.86 -1.60 5.19
CA ASP A 200 -15.94 -2.28 5.94
C ASP A 200 -16.17 -3.70 5.41
N ARG A 201 -16.21 -3.91 4.10
CA ARG A 201 -16.35 -5.24 3.47
C ARG A 201 -15.18 -6.16 3.77
N LEU A 202 -13.99 -5.61 4.00
CA LEU A 202 -12.80 -6.35 4.41
C LEU A 202 -12.70 -6.51 5.94
N GLY A 203 -13.62 -5.90 6.70
CA GLY A 203 -13.63 -5.95 8.16
C GLY A 203 -12.45 -5.22 8.80
N ILE A 204 -12.17 -3.99 8.32
CA ILE A 204 -11.07 -3.12 8.76
C ILE A 204 -11.63 -1.85 9.42
#